data_d507f00568bcd202272d682c3bf999c8
#
_entry.id   d507f00568bcd202272d682c3bf999c8
#
_cell.length_a   1.000
_cell.length_b   1.000
_cell.length_c   1.000
_cell.angle_alpha   90.00
_cell.angle_beta   90.00
_cell.angle_gamma   90.00
#
_symmetry.space_group_name_H-M   'P 1'
#
loop_
_entity.id
_entity.type
_entity.pdbx_description
1 polymer ?
#
loop_
_entity_poly.entity_id
_entity_poly.type
_entity_poly.pdbx_seq_one_letter_code
_entity_poly.pdbx_strand_id
1 'polypeptide(L)'
;MHEKTVREFRHMLLWPLQLRRLGPACRQKTHWDALADNPGPWKKVHDNLLVDDESCQLGYREFVYFLPYVQRFLYGFGEAESQTPSSLHMFKRDDIRAVHVRLREDSAPIEFGVERLRLIFFYDVDIAILAFEVVGRDIALADAIEIMDRFGRPYPPSWETPTQAAHCTWQVEFLDVNGRLVTVSDYGDRDKYLSLVRDIKQTPLSLHWENLLKPMVPAYLGGGMVQYYQIENKRIPTMSYLAFDEPRRLSRGDMTRIAFAAKWGDSGTLPYSGKFLTDFEAKYCYDRFWDGDDPASGMNTRYTLCGPQFAMITKHGDACRDLVQNFRHQFFQIGVLTNFHKAALLDLSNRFSIAVERLRVGDHDSVRVFKASVREALELFLRFNHRYWFHEISNQVLAADIYKRWSHQLGSDALYDDVREEARDINEYLDADRTRRSTDNMQRLTVVSACGMVGTVATGFLGMNLFSHSELGGAERLAIFFLVFIPTIVLTMYTLSISRRLATFMEALASERLTWGEKQDAFRQIWFSAKKAKIARIESGEVARRRAPLPETTEPAHSAD
;
A
#
# COMPACT_ATOMS: atom_id res chain seq x y z
N MET A 1 30.60 27.62 24.28
CA MET A 1 29.64 26.53 24.26
C MET A 1 30.40 25.27 23.86
N HIS A 2 30.49 24.27 24.75
CA HIS A 2 31.10 23.01 24.32
C HIS A 2 30.20 22.39 23.25
N GLU A 3 30.76 22.11 22.09
CA GLU A 3 30.08 21.47 20.99
C GLU A 3 29.59 20.07 21.43
N LYS A 4 28.30 19.81 21.30
CA LYS A 4 27.71 18.53 21.68
C LYS A 4 28.04 17.51 20.60
N THR A 5 28.82 16.50 20.92
CA THR A 5 29.33 15.50 20.01
C THR A 5 28.57 14.17 20.20
N VAL A 6 28.10 13.59 19.11
CA VAL A 6 27.57 12.23 19.04
C VAL A 6 28.74 11.29 18.84
N ARG A 7 29.05 10.46 19.83
CA ARG A 7 30.21 9.54 19.82
C ARG A 7 30.02 8.39 18.83
N GLU A 8 28.81 7.85 18.80
CA GLU A 8 28.41 6.85 17.80
C GLU A 8 27.06 7.26 17.25
N PHE A 9 27.02 7.45 15.95
CA PHE A 9 25.82 7.78 15.18
C PHE A 9 25.57 6.66 14.17
N ARG A 10 24.39 6.02 14.29
CA ARG A 10 23.90 5.08 13.30
C ARG A 10 22.60 5.61 12.71
N HIS A 11 22.52 5.60 11.42
CA HIS A 11 21.33 6.05 10.72
C HIS A 11 20.90 5.00 9.70
N MET A 12 19.67 4.57 9.81
CA MET A 12 19.10 3.49 9.00
C MET A 12 17.89 4.00 8.25
N LEU A 13 17.87 3.80 6.97
CA LEU A 13 16.74 4.09 6.10
C LEU A 13 15.96 2.80 5.87
N LEU A 14 14.64 2.85 5.99
CA LEU A 14 13.71 1.75 5.73
C LEU A 14 12.74 2.17 4.62
N TRP A 15 13.17 2.02 3.37
CA TRP A 15 12.44 2.57 2.24
C TRP A 15 11.45 1.56 1.63
N PRO A 16 10.14 1.72 1.82
CA PRO A 16 9.15 0.85 1.19
C PRO A 16 8.95 1.24 -0.28
N LEU A 17 8.98 0.24 -1.14
CA LEU A 17 8.83 0.34 -2.59
C LEU A 17 7.69 -0.58 -3.04
N GLN A 18 6.77 -0.06 -3.84
CA GLN A 18 5.77 -0.86 -4.54
C GLN A 18 6.39 -1.45 -5.81
N LEU A 19 6.21 -2.74 -6.02
CA LEU A 19 6.77 -3.46 -7.15
C LEU A 19 5.72 -3.72 -8.23
N ARG A 20 6.16 -3.68 -9.48
CA ARG A 20 5.33 -4.03 -10.63
C ARG A 20 6.07 -5.01 -11.53
N ARG A 21 5.41 -6.10 -11.88
CA ARG A 21 5.90 -7.06 -12.86
C ARG A 21 5.59 -6.60 -14.27
N LEU A 22 6.54 -6.75 -15.17
CA LEU A 22 6.38 -6.40 -16.57
C LEU A 22 6.16 -7.62 -17.44
N GLY A 23 5.09 -7.54 -18.26
CA GLY A 23 4.81 -8.44 -19.35
C GLY A 23 4.24 -9.82 -18.96
N PRO A 24 3.64 -10.53 -19.93
CA PRO A 24 3.02 -11.84 -19.70
C PRO A 24 4.04 -12.94 -19.37
N ALA A 25 5.28 -12.83 -19.86
CA ALA A 25 6.36 -13.79 -19.56
C ALA A 25 6.82 -13.71 -18.09
N CYS A 26 6.67 -12.57 -17.43
CA CYS A 26 7.03 -12.39 -16.02
C CYS A 26 5.89 -12.73 -15.05
N ARG A 27 4.67 -13.00 -15.53
CA ARG A 27 3.53 -13.33 -14.65
C ARG A 27 3.71 -14.65 -13.89
N GLN A 28 4.54 -15.56 -14.39
CA GLN A 28 4.81 -16.85 -13.75
C GLN A 28 5.96 -16.78 -12.73
N LYS A 29 6.80 -15.73 -12.77
CA LYS A 29 7.95 -15.55 -11.87
C LYS A 29 7.60 -14.53 -10.79
N THR A 30 8.10 -14.77 -9.58
CA THR A 30 8.03 -13.78 -8.51
C THR A 30 9.02 -12.64 -8.74
N HIS A 31 8.88 -11.51 -8.02
CA HIS A 31 9.80 -10.38 -8.18
C HIS A 31 11.24 -10.74 -7.79
N TRP A 32 11.39 -11.54 -6.73
CA TRP A 32 12.71 -11.99 -6.27
C TRP A 32 13.35 -13.03 -7.19
N ASP A 33 12.58 -13.86 -7.87
CA ASP A 33 13.11 -14.77 -8.89
C ASP A 33 13.59 -13.97 -10.11
N ALA A 34 12.82 -12.95 -10.52
CA ALA A 34 13.22 -12.06 -11.60
C ALA A 34 14.51 -11.28 -11.27
N LEU A 35 14.69 -10.89 -9.99
CA LEU A 35 15.94 -10.27 -9.54
C LEU A 35 17.07 -11.31 -9.47
N ALA A 36 16.79 -12.53 -9.03
CA ALA A 36 17.82 -13.59 -8.94
C ALA A 36 18.37 -14.01 -10.30
N ASP A 37 17.57 -13.93 -11.37
CA ASP A 37 18.00 -14.22 -12.75
C ASP A 37 18.99 -13.16 -13.28
N ASN A 38 18.87 -11.91 -12.84
CA ASN A 38 19.78 -10.83 -13.20
C ASN A 38 20.04 -9.93 -11.98
N PRO A 39 20.81 -10.41 -11.02
CA PRO A 39 20.93 -9.76 -9.71
C PRO A 39 21.78 -8.48 -9.73
N GLY A 40 22.60 -8.26 -10.77
CA GLY A 40 23.57 -7.18 -10.76
C GLY A 40 24.50 -7.31 -9.54
N PRO A 41 24.63 -6.25 -8.70
CA PRO A 41 25.45 -6.29 -7.48
C PRO A 41 24.77 -6.98 -6.29
N TRP A 42 23.50 -7.38 -6.41
CA TRP A 42 22.73 -7.99 -5.32
C TRP A 42 23.02 -9.48 -5.20
N LYS A 43 23.23 -9.95 -3.97
CA LYS A 43 23.45 -11.37 -3.65
C LYS A 43 22.28 -11.87 -2.82
N LYS A 44 21.65 -12.98 -3.23
CA LYS A 44 20.57 -13.60 -2.47
C LYS A 44 21.12 -14.12 -1.13
N VAL A 45 20.40 -13.84 -0.06
CA VAL A 45 20.67 -14.36 1.28
C VAL A 45 19.82 -15.62 1.45
N HIS A 46 20.46 -16.76 1.70
CA HIS A 46 19.78 -18.05 1.82
C HIS A 46 19.25 -18.29 3.23
N ASP A 47 19.91 -17.77 4.24
CA ASP A 47 19.49 -17.86 5.64
C ASP A 47 19.44 -16.47 6.25
N ASN A 48 18.32 -16.15 6.89
CA ASN A 48 18.11 -14.89 7.58
C ASN A 48 18.71 -14.89 9.00
N LEU A 49 18.97 -16.07 9.55
CA LEU A 49 19.70 -16.28 10.80
C LEU A 49 21.17 -16.46 10.45
N LEU A 50 21.98 -15.45 10.65
CA LEU A 50 23.42 -15.45 10.35
C LEU A 50 24.16 -16.55 11.16
N VAL A 51 25.00 -17.29 10.46
CA VAL A 51 25.65 -18.53 10.97
C VAL A 51 27.15 -18.31 11.25
N ASP A 52 27.56 -17.17 11.78
CA ASP A 52 28.93 -17.06 12.35
C ASP A 52 28.88 -17.20 13.87
N ASP A 53 29.89 -17.79 14.50
CA ASP A 53 29.87 -18.18 15.93
C ASP A 53 29.50 -17.06 16.92
N GLU A 54 29.98 -15.84 16.72
CA GLU A 54 29.53 -14.68 17.50
C GLU A 54 28.14 -14.20 17.06
N SER A 55 27.80 -14.34 15.80
CA SER A 55 26.50 -13.98 15.21
C SER A 55 25.41 -14.98 15.57
N CYS A 56 25.75 -16.23 15.93
CA CYS A 56 24.79 -17.28 16.27
C CYS A 56 24.06 -16.96 17.59
N GLN A 57 24.73 -16.42 18.59
CA GLN A 57 24.10 -15.99 19.85
C GLN A 57 23.18 -14.77 19.62
N LEU A 58 23.59 -13.82 18.77
CA LEU A 58 22.78 -12.65 18.43
C LEU A 58 21.55 -13.07 17.61
N GLY A 59 21.72 -13.96 16.64
CA GLY A 59 20.62 -14.53 15.87
C GLY A 59 19.64 -15.30 16.75
N TYR A 60 20.13 -16.11 17.69
CA TYR A 60 19.27 -16.80 18.65
C TYR A 60 18.50 -15.82 19.55
N ARG A 61 19.15 -14.78 20.09
CA ARG A 61 18.49 -13.74 20.90
C ARG A 61 17.43 -12.98 20.07
N GLU A 62 17.70 -12.70 18.81
CA GLU A 62 16.75 -12.07 17.91
C GLU A 62 15.55 -12.99 17.64
N PHE A 63 15.81 -14.27 17.35
CA PHE A 63 14.77 -15.26 17.08
C PHE A 63 13.81 -15.44 18.27
N VAL A 64 14.33 -15.72 19.47
CA VAL A 64 13.50 -15.96 20.66
C VAL A 64 12.79 -14.71 21.19
N TYR A 65 13.16 -13.54 20.68
CA TYR A 65 12.56 -12.26 21.06
C TYR A 65 11.13 -12.12 20.54
N PHE A 66 10.81 -12.78 19.43
CA PHE A 66 9.52 -12.70 18.76
C PHE A 66 8.63 -13.90 19.06
N LEU A 67 7.30 -13.70 18.95
CA LEU A 67 6.33 -14.79 19.07
C LEU A 67 6.46 -15.79 17.91
N PRO A 68 6.09 -17.06 18.09
CA PRO A 68 6.32 -18.12 17.08
C PRO A 68 5.76 -17.83 15.69
N TYR A 69 4.62 -17.16 15.58
CA TYR A 69 4.04 -16.79 14.29
C TYR A 69 4.81 -15.65 13.60
N VAL A 70 5.41 -14.73 14.38
CA VAL A 70 6.29 -13.69 13.86
C VAL A 70 7.65 -14.27 13.47
N GLN A 71 8.18 -15.23 14.26
CA GLN A 71 9.38 -15.99 13.91
C GLN A 71 9.23 -16.67 12.55
N ARG A 72 8.10 -17.34 12.33
CA ARG A 72 7.79 -17.98 11.03
C ARG A 72 7.74 -16.98 9.88
N PHE A 73 7.23 -15.79 10.14
CA PHE A 73 7.20 -14.74 9.14
C PHE A 73 8.61 -14.23 8.82
N LEU A 74 9.42 -13.90 9.84
CA LEU A 74 10.74 -13.29 9.67
C LEU A 74 11.80 -14.26 9.16
N TYR A 75 11.76 -15.52 9.62
CA TYR A 75 12.84 -16.50 9.42
C TYR A 75 12.41 -17.74 8.62
N GLY A 76 11.13 -17.86 8.31
CA GLY A 76 10.59 -19.00 7.56
C GLY A 76 10.30 -20.22 8.43
N PHE A 77 10.06 -21.35 7.74
CA PHE A 77 9.86 -22.67 8.35
C PHE A 77 11.17 -23.47 8.34
N GLY A 78 11.39 -24.32 9.33
CA GLY A 78 12.50 -25.26 9.31
C GLY A 78 12.39 -26.27 8.15
N GLU A 79 13.50 -26.94 7.81
CA GLU A 79 13.57 -27.86 6.67
C GLU A 79 12.50 -28.97 6.67
N ALA A 80 12.01 -29.37 7.84
CA ALA A 80 10.98 -30.40 8.00
C ALA A 80 9.57 -29.93 7.52
N GLU A 81 9.31 -28.62 7.45
CA GLU A 81 8.04 -28.04 7.02
C GLU A 81 8.14 -27.28 5.68
N SER A 82 9.19 -27.53 4.91
CA SER A 82 9.62 -26.75 3.73
C SER A 82 8.69 -26.75 2.50
N GLN A 83 7.47 -27.29 2.61
CA GLN A 83 6.47 -27.21 1.50
C GLN A 83 5.87 -25.81 1.33
N THR A 84 6.01 -24.93 2.32
CA THR A 84 5.52 -23.54 2.23
C THR A 84 6.68 -22.60 1.91
N PRO A 85 6.52 -21.72 0.89
CA PRO A 85 7.56 -20.74 0.57
C PRO A 85 7.79 -19.79 1.73
N SER A 86 9.07 -19.40 1.93
CA SER A 86 9.44 -18.40 2.94
C SER A 86 8.66 -17.11 2.74
N SER A 87 8.23 -16.50 3.84
CA SER A 87 7.48 -15.22 3.79
C SER A 87 8.36 -14.03 3.38
N LEU A 88 9.67 -14.12 3.58
CA LEU A 88 10.65 -13.10 3.23
C LEU A 88 11.75 -13.66 2.33
N HIS A 89 12.13 -12.85 1.34
CA HIS A 89 13.30 -13.11 0.51
C HIS A 89 14.22 -11.90 0.57
N MET A 90 15.44 -12.11 1.01
CA MET A 90 16.42 -11.04 1.19
C MET A 90 17.54 -11.11 0.16
N PHE A 91 17.98 -9.94 -0.28
CA PHE A 91 19.20 -9.74 -1.04
C PHE A 91 20.08 -8.74 -0.29
N LYS A 92 21.39 -8.94 -0.36
CA LYS A 92 22.38 -8.02 0.19
C LYS A 92 23.28 -7.50 -0.91
N ARG A 93 23.85 -6.35 -0.65
CA ARG A 93 24.81 -5.69 -1.52
C ARG A 93 26.05 -5.31 -0.71
N ASP A 94 27.22 -5.73 -1.13
CA ASP A 94 28.47 -5.58 -0.36
C ASP A 94 29.50 -4.70 -1.12
N ASP A 95 29.16 -4.20 -2.28
CA ASP A 95 30.07 -3.41 -3.14
C ASP A 95 30.22 -1.96 -2.70
N ILE A 96 29.27 -1.41 -1.94
CA ILE A 96 29.31 -0.06 -1.38
C ILE A 96 29.77 -0.16 0.06
N ARG A 97 30.89 0.52 0.40
CA ARG A 97 31.49 0.45 1.74
C ARG A 97 31.49 1.76 2.50
N ALA A 98 31.48 2.87 1.79
CA ALA A 98 31.44 4.18 2.42
C ALA A 98 30.49 5.13 1.69
N VAL A 99 30.01 6.11 2.43
CA VAL A 99 29.19 7.20 1.94
C VAL A 99 29.79 8.50 2.42
N HIS A 100 30.13 9.39 1.47
CA HIS A 100 30.50 10.76 1.79
C HIS A 100 29.28 11.65 1.65
N VAL A 101 28.94 12.36 2.70
CA VAL A 101 27.82 13.29 2.75
C VAL A 101 28.34 14.70 2.95
N ARG A 102 28.09 15.57 1.99
CA ARG A 102 28.37 17.00 2.09
C ARG A 102 27.06 17.73 2.33
N LEU A 103 26.95 18.41 3.47
CA LEU A 103 25.71 19.08 3.85
C LEU A 103 25.53 20.42 3.13
N ARG A 104 26.64 21.15 2.89
CA ARG A 104 26.70 22.46 2.21
C ARG A 104 27.86 22.48 1.24
N GLU A 105 27.83 23.42 0.31
CA GLU A 105 28.88 23.60 -0.70
C GLU A 105 30.28 23.71 -0.09
N ASP A 106 30.43 24.54 0.92
CA ASP A 106 31.71 24.83 1.57
C ASP A 106 32.05 23.88 2.73
N SER A 107 31.19 22.89 3.04
CA SER A 107 31.44 21.96 4.15
C SER A 107 32.32 20.81 3.72
N ALA A 108 33.20 20.36 4.63
CA ALA A 108 33.91 19.10 4.44
C ALA A 108 32.92 17.93 4.36
N PRO A 109 33.17 16.92 3.56
CA PRO A 109 32.35 15.72 3.53
C PRO A 109 32.47 14.95 4.86
N ILE A 110 31.35 14.48 5.35
CA ILE A 110 31.28 13.60 6.51
C ILE A 110 31.27 12.17 5.97
N GLU A 111 32.20 11.36 6.44
CA GLU A 111 32.35 9.97 6.03
C GLU A 111 31.51 9.04 6.92
N PHE A 112 30.76 8.16 6.30
CA PHE A 112 30.01 7.08 6.94
C PHE A 112 30.43 5.73 6.38
N GLY A 113 30.64 4.75 7.27
CA GLY A 113 30.74 3.34 6.87
C GLY A 113 29.36 2.76 6.57
N VAL A 114 29.27 1.89 5.58
CA VAL A 114 28.05 1.14 5.26
C VAL A 114 28.09 -0.20 5.98
N GLU A 115 27.15 -0.41 6.90
CA GLU A 115 27.04 -1.62 7.71
C GLU A 115 26.01 -2.60 7.18
N ARG A 116 24.94 -2.07 6.58
CA ARG A 116 23.85 -2.89 6.04
C ARG A 116 23.28 -2.27 4.78
N LEU A 117 23.22 -3.06 3.73
CA LEU A 117 22.48 -2.72 2.53
C LEU A 117 21.73 -3.96 2.08
N ARG A 118 20.44 -3.99 2.35
CA ARG A 118 19.56 -5.15 2.11
C ARG A 118 18.30 -4.72 1.39
N LEU A 119 17.81 -5.59 0.52
CA LEU A 119 16.51 -5.50 -0.13
C LEU A 119 15.67 -6.68 0.32
N ILE A 120 14.53 -6.38 0.95
CA ILE A 120 13.66 -7.35 1.60
C ILE A 120 12.36 -7.41 0.80
N PHE A 121 12.06 -8.56 0.19
CA PHE A 121 10.82 -8.82 -0.51
C PHE A 121 9.85 -9.59 0.38
N PHE A 122 8.57 -9.27 0.28
CA PHE A 122 7.51 -9.93 1.03
C PHE A 122 6.71 -10.84 0.10
N TYR A 123 6.48 -12.08 0.52
CA TYR A 123 5.66 -13.03 -0.23
C TYR A 123 4.20 -12.56 -0.26
N ASP A 124 3.50 -12.84 -1.36
CA ASP A 124 2.10 -12.46 -1.60
C ASP A 124 1.81 -10.94 -1.67
N VAL A 125 2.75 -10.08 -1.37
CA VAL A 125 2.55 -8.62 -1.43
C VAL A 125 3.59 -8.01 -2.36
N ASP A 126 3.18 -7.16 -3.29
CA ASP A 126 4.06 -6.56 -4.27
C ASP A 126 4.85 -5.37 -3.66
N ILE A 127 5.52 -5.64 -2.52
CA ILE A 127 6.29 -4.64 -1.77
C ILE A 127 7.70 -5.17 -1.53
N ALA A 128 8.66 -4.27 -1.57
CA ALA A 128 10.00 -4.49 -1.04
C ALA A 128 10.40 -3.35 -0.12
N ILE A 129 11.24 -3.62 0.86
CA ILE A 129 11.86 -2.61 1.71
C ILE A 129 13.36 -2.60 1.45
N LEU A 130 13.91 -1.45 1.05
CA LEU A 130 15.34 -1.21 1.07
C LEU A 130 15.75 -0.78 2.47
N ALA A 131 16.59 -1.58 3.14
CA ALA A 131 17.20 -1.27 4.40
C ALA A 131 18.65 -0.84 4.18
N PHE A 132 18.99 0.41 4.54
CA PHE A 132 20.30 0.99 4.34
C PHE A 132 20.79 1.62 5.65
N GLU A 133 21.82 1.02 6.27
CA GLU A 133 22.41 1.45 7.54
C GLU A 133 23.80 2.05 7.30
N VAL A 134 23.98 3.27 7.77
CA VAL A 134 25.27 3.96 7.79
C VAL A 134 25.69 4.25 9.23
N VAL A 135 27.00 4.25 9.48
CA VAL A 135 27.62 4.49 10.79
C VAL A 135 28.68 5.56 10.69
N GLY A 136 28.64 6.51 11.61
CA GLY A 136 29.65 7.54 11.79
C GLY A 136 30.03 7.71 13.26
N ARG A 137 31.17 8.32 13.53
CA ARG A 137 31.68 8.56 14.88
C ARG A 137 32.08 10.02 15.05
N ASP A 138 31.98 10.47 16.29
CA ASP A 138 32.40 11.82 16.72
C ASP A 138 31.84 12.95 15.84
N ILE A 139 30.54 12.87 15.56
CA ILE A 139 29.83 13.83 14.71
C ILE A 139 29.21 14.93 15.58
N ALA A 140 29.31 16.19 15.16
CA ALA A 140 28.62 17.28 15.82
C ALA A 140 27.10 17.05 15.83
N LEU A 141 26.42 17.30 16.96
CA LEU A 141 24.98 17.10 17.07
C LEU A 141 24.19 17.85 15.98
N ALA A 142 24.63 19.05 15.63
CA ALA A 142 23.99 19.85 14.58
C ALA A 142 24.02 19.15 13.23
N ASP A 143 25.17 18.57 12.88
CA ASP A 143 25.35 17.83 11.62
C ASP A 143 24.59 16.52 11.63
N ALA A 144 24.59 15.80 12.77
CA ALA A 144 23.80 14.58 12.92
C ALA A 144 22.30 14.84 12.67
N ILE A 145 21.74 15.92 13.23
CA ILE A 145 20.34 16.32 13.01
C ILE A 145 20.10 16.70 11.54
N GLU A 146 21.04 17.45 10.92
CA GLU A 146 20.93 17.77 9.49
C GLU A 146 20.96 16.52 8.61
N ILE A 147 21.80 15.53 8.92
CA ILE A 147 21.83 14.25 8.22
C ILE A 147 20.51 13.50 8.38
N MET A 148 20.00 13.44 9.61
CA MET A 148 18.70 12.83 9.88
C MET A 148 17.57 13.48 9.09
N ASP A 149 17.60 14.78 8.80
CA ASP A 149 16.61 15.46 7.97
C ASP A 149 16.83 15.26 6.48
N ARG A 150 18.07 15.35 6.00
CA ARG A 150 18.40 15.56 4.59
C ARG A 150 18.84 14.30 3.84
N PHE A 151 19.48 13.34 4.51
CA PHE A 151 20.11 12.19 3.85
C PHE A 151 19.07 11.22 3.25
N GLY A 152 17.92 11.02 3.89
CA GLY A 152 16.85 10.14 3.41
C GLY A 152 15.86 10.79 2.45
N ARG A 153 16.31 11.70 1.57
CA ARG A 153 15.43 12.35 0.57
C ARG A 153 15.58 11.67 -0.80
N PRO A 154 14.50 11.09 -1.34
CA PRO A 154 14.56 10.47 -2.66
C PRO A 154 14.75 11.50 -3.79
N TYR A 155 14.20 12.70 -3.62
CA TYR A 155 14.22 13.81 -4.56
C TYR A 155 14.05 15.15 -3.83
N PRO A 156 14.46 16.28 -4.43
CA PRO A 156 14.29 17.59 -3.83
C PRO A 156 12.83 18.04 -3.84
N PRO A 157 12.29 18.52 -2.69
CA PRO A 157 10.94 19.07 -2.64
C PRO A 157 10.83 20.45 -3.31
N SER A 158 11.90 21.23 -3.33
CA SER A 158 12.03 22.56 -3.96
C SER A 158 13.49 22.95 -4.07
N TRP A 159 13.78 24.11 -4.65
CA TRP A 159 15.12 24.68 -4.73
C TRP A 159 15.14 26.08 -4.10
N GLU A 160 16.17 26.35 -3.29
CA GLU A 160 16.45 27.66 -2.70
C GLU A 160 17.18 28.58 -3.69
N THR A 161 18.11 27.99 -4.47
CA THR A 161 18.80 28.60 -5.60
C THR A 161 18.70 27.67 -6.82
N PRO A 162 19.06 28.10 -8.03
CA PRO A 162 18.99 27.23 -9.21
C PRO A 162 19.73 25.89 -9.07
N THR A 163 20.77 25.83 -8.23
CA THR A 163 21.61 24.64 -8.01
C THR A 163 21.47 24.02 -6.63
N GLN A 164 20.84 24.70 -5.66
CA GLN A 164 20.71 24.23 -4.29
C GLN A 164 19.31 23.72 -4.01
N ALA A 165 19.20 22.43 -3.86
CA ALA A 165 17.97 21.76 -3.47
C ALA A 165 17.64 22.00 -1.97
N ALA A 166 16.41 22.43 -1.70
CA ALA A 166 15.93 22.59 -0.33
C ALA A 166 15.78 21.23 0.37
N HIS A 167 16.08 21.16 1.64
CA HIS A 167 15.97 19.94 2.47
C HIS A 167 16.73 18.72 1.94
N CYS A 168 17.65 18.88 1.02
CA CYS A 168 18.57 17.84 0.58
C CYS A 168 19.99 18.14 1.06
N THR A 169 20.82 17.12 1.09
CA THR A 169 22.27 17.30 1.22
C THR A 169 22.81 17.98 -0.04
N TRP A 170 23.91 18.72 0.07
CA TRP A 170 24.54 19.28 -1.12
C TRP A 170 24.99 18.18 -2.07
N GLN A 171 25.66 17.16 -1.54
CA GLN A 171 26.18 16.04 -2.31
C GLN A 171 26.21 14.77 -1.47
N VAL A 172 25.88 13.64 -2.09
CA VAL A 172 26.05 12.29 -1.55
C VAL A 172 26.85 11.49 -2.56
N GLU A 173 27.92 10.88 -2.12
CA GLU A 173 28.80 10.02 -2.93
C GLU A 173 28.82 8.62 -2.32
N PHE A 174 28.57 7.60 -3.13
CA PHE A 174 28.73 6.21 -2.73
C PHE A 174 30.06 5.67 -3.24
N LEU A 175 30.84 5.06 -2.36
CA LEU A 175 32.16 4.58 -2.62
C LEU A 175 32.24 3.05 -2.48
N ASP A 176 33.04 2.43 -3.36
CA ASP A 176 33.32 0.99 -3.33
C ASP A 176 34.33 0.62 -2.23
N VAL A 177 34.68 -0.67 -2.16
CA VAL A 177 35.70 -1.20 -1.24
C VAL A 177 37.10 -0.62 -1.45
N ASN A 178 37.38 -0.03 -2.62
CA ASN A 178 38.66 0.57 -2.98
C ASN A 178 38.62 2.11 -2.86
N GLY A 179 37.53 2.68 -2.35
CA GLY A 179 37.34 4.13 -2.26
C GLY A 179 37.04 4.80 -3.62
N ARG A 180 36.66 4.04 -4.65
CA ARG A 180 36.30 4.61 -5.97
C ARG A 180 34.84 5.03 -5.94
N LEU A 181 34.55 6.14 -6.60
CA LEU A 181 33.21 6.66 -6.75
C LEU A 181 32.33 5.71 -7.59
N VAL A 182 31.24 5.23 -7.00
CA VAL A 182 30.23 4.39 -7.66
C VAL A 182 29.14 5.27 -8.26
N THR A 183 28.65 6.24 -7.50
CA THR A 183 27.59 7.16 -7.91
C THR A 183 27.55 8.39 -7.04
N VAL A 184 26.96 9.47 -7.57
CA VAL A 184 26.80 10.75 -6.90
C VAL A 184 25.35 11.23 -7.03
N SER A 185 24.88 12.01 -6.04
CA SER A 185 23.55 12.63 -6.10
C SER A 185 23.52 13.76 -7.14
N ASP A 186 22.37 13.95 -7.75
CA ASP A 186 22.10 14.97 -8.78
C ASP A 186 20.97 15.94 -8.38
N TYR A 187 20.84 16.24 -7.09
CA TYR A 187 19.79 17.12 -6.57
C TYR A 187 19.80 18.55 -7.16
N GLY A 188 20.97 19.00 -7.65
CA GLY A 188 21.11 20.29 -8.32
C GLY A 188 20.56 20.36 -9.74
N ASP A 189 20.27 19.22 -10.38
CA ASP A 189 19.71 19.19 -11.75
C ASP A 189 18.19 19.47 -11.74
N ARG A 190 17.85 20.75 -11.49
CA ARG A 190 16.47 21.22 -11.39
C ARG A 190 15.64 20.89 -12.62
N ASP A 191 16.23 21.02 -13.81
CA ASP A 191 15.49 20.86 -15.07
C ASP A 191 15.07 19.41 -15.31
N LYS A 192 15.89 18.43 -14.90
CA LYS A 192 15.53 17.01 -14.89
C LYS A 192 14.22 16.79 -14.10
N TYR A 193 14.17 17.28 -12.89
CA TYR A 193 13.01 17.06 -12.01
C TYR A 193 11.75 17.76 -12.51
N LEU A 194 11.86 19.01 -12.94
CA LEU A 194 10.71 19.79 -13.41
C LEU A 194 10.15 19.26 -14.73
N SER A 195 11.02 18.85 -15.68
CA SER A 195 10.58 18.31 -16.97
C SER A 195 9.83 16.99 -16.79
N LEU A 196 10.37 16.06 -16.00
CA LEU A 196 9.71 14.76 -15.78
C LEU A 196 8.38 14.89 -15.05
N VAL A 197 8.27 15.78 -14.05
CA VAL A 197 6.97 16.03 -13.39
C VAL A 197 5.98 16.65 -14.37
N ARG A 198 6.41 17.58 -15.23
CA ARG A 198 5.54 18.19 -16.24
C ARG A 198 5.06 17.17 -17.26
N ASP A 199 5.93 16.31 -17.74
CA ASP A 199 5.67 15.44 -18.89
C ASP A 199 5.01 14.11 -18.47
N ILE A 200 5.42 13.52 -17.35
CA ILE A 200 5.00 12.18 -16.91
C ILE A 200 4.13 12.20 -15.65
N LYS A 201 4.06 13.34 -14.93
CA LYS A 201 3.33 13.48 -13.65
C LYS A 201 3.85 12.53 -12.56
N GLN A 202 5.14 12.21 -12.60
CA GLN A 202 5.85 11.40 -11.59
C GLN A 202 7.11 12.13 -11.14
N THR A 203 7.46 11.97 -9.86
CA THR A 203 8.69 12.52 -9.31
C THR A 203 9.86 11.59 -9.59
N PRO A 204 10.88 12.05 -10.34
CA PRO A 204 12.08 11.25 -10.57
C PRO A 204 12.91 11.15 -9.29
N LEU A 205 13.65 10.07 -9.18
CA LEU A 205 14.61 9.87 -8.11
C LEU A 205 15.95 10.55 -8.40
N SER A 206 16.70 10.85 -7.35
CA SER A 206 18.09 11.22 -7.52
C SER A 206 18.94 10.02 -7.97
N LEU A 207 19.91 10.28 -8.83
CA LEU A 207 20.70 9.28 -9.55
C LEU A 207 21.35 8.23 -8.63
N HIS A 208 21.81 8.64 -7.45
CA HIS A 208 22.43 7.70 -6.50
C HIS A 208 21.44 6.67 -5.96
N TRP A 209 20.16 7.04 -5.76
CA TRP A 209 19.11 6.10 -5.36
C TRP A 209 18.72 5.16 -6.51
N GLU A 210 18.61 5.68 -7.74
CA GLU A 210 18.36 4.85 -8.92
C GLU A 210 19.47 3.82 -9.11
N ASN A 211 20.73 4.22 -9.00
CA ASN A 211 21.88 3.32 -9.12
C ASN A 211 21.95 2.30 -7.98
N LEU A 212 21.52 2.70 -6.78
CA LEU A 212 21.46 1.79 -5.63
C LEU A 212 20.52 0.62 -5.87
N LEU A 213 19.37 0.88 -6.51
CA LEU A 213 18.32 -0.12 -6.72
C LEU A 213 18.49 -0.95 -8.00
N LYS A 214 19.47 -0.62 -8.89
CA LYS A 214 19.74 -1.44 -10.08
C LYS A 214 19.96 -2.92 -9.72
N PRO A 215 19.43 -3.88 -10.50
CA PRO A 215 18.83 -3.79 -11.84
C PRO A 215 17.32 -3.47 -11.85
N MET A 216 16.68 -3.24 -10.71
CA MET A 216 15.31 -2.73 -10.68
C MET A 216 15.28 -1.33 -11.27
N VAL A 217 14.19 -0.99 -11.97
CA VAL A 217 14.06 0.25 -12.71
C VAL A 217 12.89 1.07 -12.18
N PRO A 218 13.04 2.39 -11.98
CA PRO A 218 11.90 3.24 -11.66
C PRO A 218 10.83 3.15 -12.76
N ALA A 219 9.57 3.14 -12.37
CA ALA A 219 8.46 2.95 -13.31
C ALA A 219 8.37 4.02 -14.41
N TYR A 220 8.83 5.24 -14.12
CA TYR A 220 8.81 6.34 -15.08
C TYR A 220 9.85 6.19 -16.22
N LEU A 221 10.90 5.39 -16.03
CA LEU A 221 11.87 5.12 -17.10
C LEU A 221 11.39 4.06 -18.08
N GLY A 222 10.46 3.20 -17.66
CA GLY A 222 10.03 2.05 -18.46
C GLY A 222 11.13 0.99 -18.64
N GLY A 223 10.79 -0.15 -19.20
CA GLY A 223 11.72 -1.27 -19.40
C GLY A 223 12.05 -2.03 -18.10
N GLY A 224 13.10 -2.85 -18.14
CA GLY A 224 13.51 -3.69 -17.01
C GLY A 224 12.57 -4.86 -16.73
N MET A 225 13.01 -5.82 -15.89
CA MET A 225 12.19 -6.98 -15.50
C MET A 225 11.30 -6.68 -14.29
N VAL A 226 11.78 -5.86 -13.36
CA VAL A 226 11.06 -5.41 -12.16
C VAL A 226 11.08 -3.89 -12.13
N GLN A 227 9.91 -3.30 -12.13
CA GLN A 227 9.74 -1.86 -11.91
C GLN A 227 9.33 -1.60 -10.47
N TYR A 228 9.69 -0.42 -9.98
CA TYR A 228 9.27 0.03 -8.65
C TYR A 228 8.71 1.45 -8.67
N TYR A 229 7.80 1.70 -7.72
CA TYR A 229 7.23 3.00 -7.40
C TYR A 229 7.53 3.33 -5.94
N GLN A 230 7.60 4.61 -5.64
CA GLN A 230 7.62 5.08 -4.26
C GLN A 230 6.21 4.99 -3.67
N ILE A 231 6.08 4.41 -2.48
CA ILE A 231 4.80 4.37 -1.75
C ILE A 231 4.60 5.68 -1.00
N GLU A 232 5.64 6.15 -0.32
CA GLU A 232 5.64 7.42 0.40
C GLU A 232 6.55 8.43 -0.28
N ASN A 233 6.06 9.66 -0.36
CA ASN A 233 6.77 10.79 -0.95
C ASN A 233 7.52 11.59 0.12
N LYS A 234 8.55 12.33 -0.30
CA LYS A 234 9.34 13.33 0.44
C LYS A 234 10.44 12.78 1.35
N ARG A 235 10.20 11.76 2.16
CA ARG A 235 11.19 11.30 3.13
C ARG A 235 11.08 9.80 3.35
N ILE A 236 12.21 9.13 3.26
CA ILE A 236 12.32 7.72 3.59
C ILE A 236 12.16 7.55 5.11
N PRO A 237 11.37 6.59 5.61
CA PRO A 237 11.33 6.26 7.03
C PRO A 237 12.71 5.93 7.60
N THR A 238 12.99 6.41 8.82
CA THR A 238 14.33 6.33 9.39
C THR A 238 14.35 5.80 10.82
N MET A 239 15.43 5.12 11.13
CA MET A 239 15.83 4.76 12.49
C MET A 239 17.19 5.38 12.79
N SER A 240 17.34 6.06 13.92
CA SER A 240 18.61 6.69 14.31
C SER A 240 19.01 6.27 15.72
N TYR A 241 20.27 5.95 15.89
CA TYR A 241 20.90 5.69 17.17
C TYR A 241 21.95 6.77 17.43
N LEU A 242 21.82 7.44 18.57
CA LEU A 242 22.72 8.53 18.96
C LEU A 242 23.27 8.26 20.36
N ALA A 243 24.55 7.98 20.46
CA ALA A 243 25.24 7.77 21.73
C ALA A 243 26.09 8.99 22.10
N PHE A 244 25.96 9.45 23.32
CA PHE A 244 26.64 10.61 23.88
C PHE A 244 27.42 10.21 25.13
N ASP A 245 28.50 10.92 25.43
CA ASP A 245 29.19 10.73 26.74
C ASP A 245 28.23 11.03 27.91
N GLU A 246 27.49 12.14 27.78
CA GLU A 246 26.51 12.60 28.77
C GLU A 246 25.22 13.06 28.11
N PRO A 247 24.27 12.13 27.81
CA PRO A 247 23.04 12.47 27.13
C PRO A 247 22.14 13.43 27.90
N ARG A 248 22.34 13.54 29.21
CA ARG A 248 21.61 14.51 30.08
C ARG A 248 22.00 15.97 29.85
N ARG A 249 23.12 16.23 29.21
CA ARG A 249 23.48 17.62 28.79
C ARG A 249 22.69 18.09 27.58
N LEU A 250 21.93 17.21 26.95
CA LEU A 250 21.03 17.60 25.86
C LEU A 250 19.88 18.43 26.42
N SER A 251 19.67 19.60 25.83
CA SER A 251 18.53 20.44 26.19
C SER A 251 17.22 19.83 25.69
N ARG A 252 16.09 20.25 26.25
CA ARG A 252 14.77 19.92 25.77
C ARG A 252 14.61 20.25 24.28
N GLY A 253 15.24 21.34 23.82
CA GLY A 253 15.30 21.73 22.44
C GLY A 253 16.05 20.76 21.56
N ASP A 254 17.19 20.23 22.01
CA ASP A 254 17.95 19.23 21.25
C ASP A 254 17.15 17.94 21.11
N MET A 255 16.52 17.47 22.20
CA MET A 255 15.68 16.29 22.19
C MET A 255 14.52 16.41 21.19
N THR A 256 13.87 17.57 21.17
CA THR A 256 12.78 17.84 20.23
C THR A 256 13.28 17.88 18.78
N ARG A 257 14.45 18.49 18.52
CA ARG A 257 15.06 18.49 17.18
C ARG A 257 15.44 17.10 16.70
N ILE A 258 16.00 16.28 17.58
CA ILE A 258 16.29 14.87 17.26
C ILE A 258 15.00 14.14 16.91
N ALA A 259 13.94 14.31 17.72
CA ALA A 259 12.68 13.62 17.50
C ALA A 259 11.99 14.01 16.19
N PHE A 260 12.05 15.27 15.79
CA PHE A 260 11.53 15.73 14.49
C PHE A 260 12.53 15.53 13.33
N ALA A 261 13.80 15.27 13.62
CA ALA A 261 14.91 15.39 12.68
C ALA A 261 14.83 16.71 11.90
N ALA A 262 14.79 17.82 12.64
CA ALA A 262 14.62 19.13 12.04
C ALA A 262 15.55 20.15 12.71
N LYS A 263 16.30 20.89 11.90
CA LYS A 263 17.16 21.99 12.37
C LYS A 263 16.33 23.26 12.44
N TRP A 264 15.74 23.53 13.61
CA TRP A 264 14.96 24.75 13.84
C TRP A 264 15.70 25.65 14.85
N GLY A 265 16.26 26.75 14.37
CA GLY A 265 16.91 27.75 15.23
C GLY A 265 18.11 27.25 16.05
N ASP A 266 18.59 28.07 16.98
CA ASP A 266 19.69 27.73 17.88
C ASP A 266 19.24 26.82 19.02
N SER A 267 20.19 26.14 19.67
CA SER A 267 19.93 25.14 20.72
C SER A 267 19.10 25.65 21.91
N GLY A 268 19.04 26.96 22.15
CA GLY A 268 18.26 27.58 23.22
C GLY A 268 16.85 28.02 22.83
N THR A 269 16.51 28.08 21.53
CA THR A 269 15.23 28.61 21.04
C THR A 269 14.44 27.56 20.29
N LEU A 270 13.23 27.27 20.75
CA LEU A 270 12.26 26.46 20.04
C LEU A 270 11.08 27.33 19.62
N PRO A 271 10.54 27.15 18.39
CA PRO A 271 9.38 27.91 17.92
C PRO A 271 8.06 27.43 18.57
N TYR A 272 8.13 26.54 19.55
CA TYR A 272 6.97 25.88 20.15
C TYR A 272 6.66 26.38 21.56
N SER A 273 5.38 26.48 21.91
CA SER A 273 4.95 26.78 23.28
C SER A 273 5.32 25.66 24.25
N GLY A 274 5.50 25.99 25.53
CA GLY A 274 5.80 24.98 26.57
C GLY A 274 4.71 23.90 26.68
N LYS A 275 3.44 24.29 26.51
CA LYS A 275 2.32 23.32 26.49
C LYS A 275 2.46 22.31 25.35
N PHE A 276 2.69 22.79 24.12
CA PHE A 276 2.91 21.91 22.98
C PHE A 276 4.06 20.93 23.22
N LEU A 277 5.16 21.38 23.79
CA LEU A 277 6.32 20.53 24.07
C LEU A 277 6.01 19.46 25.11
N THR A 278 5.19 19.77 26.13
CA THR A 278 4.78 18.78 27.14
C THR A 278 3.87 17.71 26.50
N ASP A 279 2.89 18.14 25.70
CA ASP A 279 2.00 17.22 24.98
C ASP A 279 2.80 16.38 23.97
N PHE A 280 3.77 16.97 23.29
CA PHE A 280 4.68 16.30 22.36
C PHE A 280 5.51 15.22 23.06
N GLU A 281 6.14 15.53 24.18
CA GLU A 281 6.95 14.56 24.93
C GLU A 281 6.09 13.40 25.43
N ALA A 282 4.92 13.66 25.98
CA ALA A 282 3.99 12.63 26.42
C ALA A 282 3.54 11.69 25.28
N LYS A 283 3.39 12.25 24.08
CA LYS A 283 2.89 11.51 22.92
C LYS A 283 3.98 10.72 22.17
N TYR A 284 5.15 11.35 21.99
CA TYR A 284 6.19 10.84 21.08
C TYR A 284 7.43 10.31 21.77
N CYS A 285 7.63 10.57 23.07
CA CYS A 285 8.74 10.04 23.83
C CYS A 285 8.31 8.80 24.62
N TYR A 286 9.23 7.86 24.75
CA TYR A 286 9.09 6.69 25.60
C TYR A 286 10.27 6.64 26.57
N ASP A 287 10.00 7.04 27.81
CA ASP A 287 10.97 7.37 28.85
C ASP A 287 11.12 6.24 29.89
N ARG A 288 10.95 4.98 29.50
CA ARG A 288 11.08 3.82 30.40
C ARG A 288 12.41 3.77 31.13
N PHE A 289 13.49 4.24 30.49
CA PHE A 289 14.86 4.23 31.00
C PHE A 289 15.45 5.63 31.07
N TRP A 290 14.60 6.65 31.08
CA TRP A 290 14.96 8.06 31.16
C TRP A 290 14.19 8.72 32.28
N ASP A 291 14.92 9.16 33.32
CA ASP A 291 14.36 9.99 34.37
C ASP A 291 15.00 11.37 34.28
N GLY A 292 14.17 12.42 34.16
CA GLY A 292 14.63 13.81 34.13
C GLY A 292 15.21 14.28 35.43
N ASP A 293 14.70 13.76 36.55
CA ASP A 293 14.94 14.26 37.90
C ASP A 293 16.03 13.49 38.66
N ASP A 294 16.23 12.20 38.37
CA ASP A 294 17.26 11.34 39.01
C ASP A 294 18.44 11.00 38.09
N PRO A 295 19.61 11.65 38.28
CA PRO A 295 20.81 11.34 37.50
C PRO A 295 21.36 9.95 37.68
N ALA A 296 21.07 9.29 38.80
CA ALA A 296 21.57 7.95 39.11
C ALA A 296 20.68 6.84 38.55
N SER A 297 19.47 7.17 38.12
CA SER A 297 18.53 6.18 37.62
C SER A 297 18.85 5.74 36.18
N GLY A 298 18.94 4.44 35.99
CA GLY A 298 18.81 3.77 34.74
C GLY A 298 19.91 3.96 33.70
N MET A 299 19.64 3.45 32.51
CA MET A 299 20.57 3.42 31.36
C MET A 299 20.68 4.76 30.61
N ASN A 300 20.04 5.84 31.10
CA ASN A 300 20.00 7.13 30.42
C ASN A 300 19.60 6.99 28.92
N THR A 301 18.58 6.16 28.67
CA THR A 301 18.13 5.86 27.31
C THR A 301 16.73 6.38 27.10
N ARG A 302 16.56 7.21 26.08
CA ARG A 302 15.28 7.78 25.64
C ARG A 302 14.97 7.32 24.23
N TYR A 303 13.73 6.89 24.02
CA TYR A 303 13.23 6.56 22.68
C TYR A 303 12.26 7.64 22.22
N THR A 304 12.34 8.02 20.95
CA THR A 304 11.37 8.92 20.34
C THR A 304 10.81 8.31 19.07
N LEU A 305 9.47 8.36 18.94
CA LEU A 305 8.73 7.79 17.82
C LEU A 305 7.84 8.89 17.24
N CYS A 306 8.31 9.55 16.19
CA CYS A 306 7.62 10.70 15.61
C CYS A 306 7.35 10.46 14.12
N GLY A 307 6.14 10.00 13.78
CA GLY A 307 5.79 9.65 12.43
C GLY A 307 6.73 8.56 11.86
N PRO A 308 7.35 8.79 10.70
CA PRO A 308 8.22 7.81 10.05
C PRO A 308 9.62 7.71 10.70
N GLN A 309 9.87 8.46 11.77
CA GLN A 309 11.17 8.48 12.43
C GLN A 309 11.13 7.83 13.81
N PHE A 310 12.06 6.90 14.01
CA PHE A 310 12.43 6.36 15.31
C PHE A 310 13.83 6.88 15.68
N ALA A 311 14.02 7.43 16.89
CA ALA A 311 15.34 7.74 17.37
C ALA A 311 15.56 7.19 18.79
N MET A 312 16.73 6.64 19.01
CA MET A 312 17.20 6.13 20.28
C MET A 312 18.41 6.95 20.74
N ILE A 313 18.25 7.62 21.86
CA ILE A 313 19.28 8.48 22.47
C ILE A 313 19.78 7.75 23.72
N THR A 314 21.10 7.54 23.83
CA THR A 314 21.66 6.77 24.94
C THR A 314 23.06 7.25 25.34
N LYS A 315 23.57 6.72 26.44
CA LYS A 315 24.95 6.93 26.87
C LYS A 315 25.91 6.07 26.06
N HIS A 316 27.07 6.64 25.70
CA HIS A 316 28.17 5.89 25.06
C HIS A 316 28.94 5.09 26.10
N GLY A 317 29.37 3.88 25.78
CA GLY A 317 30.23 3.06 26.62
C GLY A 317 29.96 1.55 26.51
N ASP A 318 30.81 0.74 27.10
CA ASP A 318 30.74 -0.73 27.03
C ASP A 318 29.45 -1.32 27.63
N ALA A 319 28.91 -0.69 28.68
CA ALA A 319 27.62 -1.08 29.26
C ALA A 319 26.44 -0.94 28.27
N CYS A 320 26.62 -0.22 27.17
CA CYS A 320 25.58 0.04 26.16
C CYS A 320 25.73 -0.82 24.89
N ARG A 321 26.71 -1.74 24.84
CA ARG A 321 26.88 -2.66 23.67
C ARG A 321 25.61 -3.44 23.36
N ASP A 322 24.93 -3.93 24.39
CA ASP A 322 23.65 -4.62 24.20
C ASP A 322 22.57 -3.73 23.58
N LEU A 323 22.59 -2.43 23.85
CA LEU A 323 21.63 -1.49 23.28
C LEU A 323 21.85 -1.26 21.78
N VAL A 324 23.11 -1.19 21.34
CA VAL A 324 23.46 -1.14 19.90
C VAL A 324 22.99 -2.42 19.20
N GLN A 325 23.22 -3.58 19.82
CA GLN A 325 22.78 -4.85 19.25
C GLN A 325 21.24 -4.93 19.19
N ASN A 326 20.54 -4.50 20.24
CA ASN A 326 19.09 -4.44 20.23
C ASN A 326 18.56 -3.51 19.14
N PHE A 327 19.21 -2.36 18.93
CA PHE A 327 18.85 -1.42 17.84
C PHE A 327 19.05 -2.05 16.47
N ARG A 328 20.19 -2.73 16.25
CA ARG A 328 20.56 -3.31 14.96
C ARG A 328 19.80 -4.57 14.60
N HIS A 329 19.27 -5.30 15.57
CA HIS A 329 18.60 -6.59 15.39
C HIS A 329 17.11 -6.48 15.71
N GLN A 330 16.75 -6.41 16.97
CA GLN A 330 15.35 -6.49 17.42
C GLN A 330 14.51 -5.28 16.96
N PHE A 331 15.01 -4.06 17.20
CA PHE A 331 14.28 -2.85 16.80
C PHE A 331 14.27 -2.66 15.28
N PHE A 332 15.32 -3.12 14.60
CA PHE A 332 15.33 -3.17 13.13
C PHE A 332 14.18 -4.02 12.60
N GLN A 333 13.97 -5.23 13.13
CA GLN A 333 12.86 -6.08 12.71
C GLN A 333 11.51 -5.45 13.02
N ILE A 334 11.36 -4.79 14.18
CA ILE A 334 10.15 -4.02 14.50
C ILE A 334 9.94 -2.91 13.48
N GLY A 335 11.00 -2.19 13.10
CA GLY A 335 10.95 -1.14 12.08
C GLY A 335 10.57 -1.68 10.71
N VAL A 336 11.10 -2.82 10.30
CA VAL A 336 10.71 -3.49 9.06
C VAL A 336 9.23 -3.88 9.08
N LEU A 337 8.76 -4.50 10.17
CA LEU A 337 7.36 -4.91 10.32
C LEU A 337 6.38 -3.73 10.26
N THR A 338 6.64 -2.67 11.04
CA THR A 338 5.73 -1.51 11.10
C THR A 338 5.66 -0.76 9.78
N ASN A 339 6.81 -0.58 9.09
CA ASN A 339 6.83 0.06 7.77
C ASN A 339 6.24 -0.84 6.68
N PHE A 340 6.43 -2.17 6.77
CA PHE A 340 5.76 -3.12 5.88
C PHE A 340 4.24 -3.06 6.03
N HIS A 341 3.72 -3.06 7.26
CA HIS A 341 2.28 -2.95 7.51
C HIS A 341 1.69 -1.70 6.89
N LYS A 342 2.29 -0.55 7.13
CA LYS A 342 1.84 0.72 6.55
C LYS A 342 1.88 0.70 5.02
N ALA A 343 2.99 0.22 4.45
CA ALA A 343 3.17 0.16 3.00
C ALA A 343 2.15 -0.78 2.32
N ALA A 344 1.89 -1.94 2.93
CA ALA A 344 0.92 -2.91 2.43
C ALA A 344 -0.51 -2.34 2.46
N LEU A 345 -0.89 -1.65 3.54
CA LEU A 345 -2.20 -1.00 3.64
C LEU A 345 -2.37 0.12 2.62
N LEU A 346 -1.35 0.95 2.41
CA LEU A 346 -1.36 1.99 1.38
C LEU A 346 -1.49 1.40 -0.04
N ASP A 347 -0.78 0.31 -0.33
CA ASP A 347 -0.90 -0.38 -1.61
C ASP A 347 -2.30 -0.98 -1.80
N LEU A 348 -2.88 -1.57 -0.77
CA LEU A 348 -4.24 -2.14 -0.80
C LEU A 348 -5.30 -1.06 -1.04
N SER A 349 -5.27 0.05 -0.29
CA SER A 349 -6.20 1.19 -0.51
C SER A 349 -6.05 1.76 -1.93
N ASN A 350 -4.82 1.92 -2.43
CA ASN A 350 -4.58 2.35 -3.80
C ASN A 350 -5.15 1.37 -4.84
N ARG A 351 -5.06 0.05 -4.62
CA ARG A 351 -5.64 -0.96 -5.52
C ARG A 351 -7.16 -0.90 -5.54
N PHE A 352 -7.81 -0.71 -4.38
CA PHE A 352 -9.25 -0.50 -4.32
C PHE A 352 -9.67 0.78 -5.05
N SER A 353 -8.97 1.89 -4.81
CA SER A 353 -9.23 3.16 -5.49
C SER A 353 -9.12 3.04 -7.02
N ILE A 354 -8.03 2.45 -7.54
CA ILE A 354 -7.84 2.24 -8.98
C ILE A 354 -8.92 1.32 -9.57
N ALA A 355 -9.34 0.30 -8.83
CA ALA A 355 -10.40 -0.59 -9.28
C ALA A 355 -11.73 0.15 -9.44
N VAL A 356 -12.10 0.99 -8.45
CA VAL A 356 -13.32 1.80 -8.45
C VAL A 356 -13.29 2.87 -9.56
N GLU A 357 -12.15 3.53 -9.77
CA GLU A 357 -11.97 4.56 -10.82
C GLU A 357 -12.27 4.00 -12.22
N ARG A 358 -11.93 2.73 -12.46
CA ARG A 358 -12.17 2.05 -13.74
C ARG A 358 -13.60 1.58 -13.94
N LEU A 359 -14.45 1.66 -12.91
CA LEU A 359 -15.83 1.19 -12.97
C LEU A 359 -16.69 2.18 -13.77
N ARG A 360 -17.22 1.73 -14.91
CA ARG A 360 -18.23 2.45 -15.69
C ARG A 360 -19.54 1.69 -15.64
N VAL A 361 -20.53 2.27 -14.97
CA VAL A 361 -21.87 1.69 -14.86
C VAL A 361 -22.50 1.63 -16.26
N GLY A 362 -22.91 0.43 -16.69
CA GLY A 362 -23.49 0.20 -18.01
C GLY A 362 -22.54 -0.38 -19.07
N ASP A 363 -21.24 -0.39 -18.82
CA ASP A 363 -20.25 -1.09 -19.66
C ASP A 363 -19.91 -2.46 -19.05
N HIS A 364 -20.30 -3.52 -19.75
CA HIS A 364 -20.09 -4.91 -19.28
C HIS A 364 -18.62 -5.29 -19.15
N ASP A 365 -17.75 -4.78 -20.02
CA ASP A 365 -16.32 -5.09 -19.98
C ASP A 365 -15.64 -4.38 -18.81
N SER A 366 -15.98 -3.13 -18.58
CA SER A 366 -15.53 -2.36 -17.41
C SER A 366 -15.94 -3.06 -16.09
N VAL A 367 -17.19 -3.48 -15.97
CA VAL A 367 -17.68 -4.20 -14.78
C VAL A 367 -16.95 -5.55 -14.59
N ARG A 368 -16.61 -6.26 -15.67
CA ARG A 368 -15.85 -7.50 -15.58
C ARG A 368 -14.42 -7.27 -15.07
N VAL A 369 -13.74 -6.25 -15.62
CA VAL A 369 -12.39 -5.86 -15.19
C VAL A 369 -12.40 -5.41 -13.74
N PHE A 370 -13.34 -4.55 -13.36
CA PHE A 370 -13.54 -4.13 -11.97
C PHE A 370 -13.66 -5.33 -11.01
N LYS A 371 -14.57 -6.29 -11.31
CA LYS A 371 -14.76 -7.48 -10.46
C LYS A 371 -13.51 -8.34 -10.34
N ALA A 372 -12.72 -8.45 -11.40
CA ALA A 372 -11.47 -9.21 -11.37
C ALA A 372 -10.43 -8.50 -10.49
N SER A 373 -10.24 -7.18 -10.68
CA SER A 373 -9.29 -6.38 -9.89
C SER A 373 -9.64 -6.33 -8.40
N VAL A 374 -10.92 -6.15 -8.10
CA VAL A 374 -11.42 -6.14 -6.71
C VAL A 374 -11.24 -7.51 -6.05
N ARG A 375 -11.54 -8.60 -6.75
CA ARG A 375 -11.33 -9.95 -6.20
C ARG A 375 -9.88 -10.18 -5.85
N GLU A 376 -8.96 -9.81 -6.74
CA GLU A 376 -7.51 -9.89 -6.50
C GLU A 376 -7.11 -9.06 -5.26
N ALA A 377 -7.60 -7.83 -5.14
CA ALA A 377 -7.32 -6.98 -3.99
C ALA A 377 -7.90 -7.53 -2.67
N LEU A 378 -9.13 -8.09 -2.70
CA LEU A 378 -9.75 -8.72 -1.53
C LEU A 378 -9.01 -10.00 -1.11
N GLU A 379 -8.54 -10.82 -2.05
CA GLU A 379 -7.71 -11.99 -1.75
C GLU A 379 -6.39 -11.59 -1.11
N LEU A 380 -5.77 -10.53 -1.62
CA LEU A 380 -4.53 -9.97 -1.06
C LEU A 380 -4.76 -9.44 0.36
N PHE A 381 -5.85 -8.68 0.58
CA PHE A 381 -6.23 -8.18 1.90
C PHE A 381 -6.50 -9.33 2.90
N LEU A 382 -7.20 -10.38 2.47
CA LEU A 382 -7.45 -11.56 3.30
C LEU A 382 -6.15 -12.23 3.74
N ARG A 383 -5.20 -12.43 2.79
CA ARG A 383 -3.88 -12.99 3.09
C ARG A 383 -3.08 -12.08 4.02
N PHE A 384 -3.08 -10.77 3.75
CA PHE A 384 -2.43 -9.77 4.59
C PHE A 384 -2.99 -9.82 6.02
N ASN A 385 -4.30 -9.76 6.18
CA ASN A 385 -4.96 -9.74 7.47
C ASN A 385 -4.67 -10.98 8.33
N HIS A 386 -4.73 -12.17 7.73
CA HIS A 386 -4.56 -13.42 8.48
C HIS A 386 -3.12 -13.88 8.64
N ARG A 387 -2.22 -13.42 7.80
CA ARG A 387 -0.85 -13.93 7.75
C ARG A 387 0.20 -12.92 8.21
N TYR A 388 -0.06 -11.63 8.04
CA TYR A 388 0.93 -10.56 8.19
C TYR A 388 0.52 -9.44 9.14
N TRP A 389 -0.76 -9.28 9.45
CA TRP A 389 -1.22 -8.26 10.38
C TRP A 389 -1.10 -8.78 11.82
N PHE A 390 -0.03 -8.35 12.50
CA PHE A 390 0.27 -8.80 13.85
C PHE A 390 -0.26 -7.79 14.89
N HIS A 391 -1.09 -8.27 15.80
CA HIS A 391 -1.53 -7.47 16.96
C HIS A 391 -0.48 -7.43 18.06
N GLU A 392 0.29 -8.51 18.21
CA GLU A 392 1.39 -8.64 19.15
C GLU A 392 2.56 -9.32 18.46
N ILE A 393 3.79 -8.87 18.76
CA ILE A 393 4.98 -9.40 18.12
C ILE A 393 5.91 -10.10 19.10
N SER A 394 5.80 -9.76 20.39
CA SER A 394 6.73 -10.25 21.41
C SER A 394 6.07 -10.24 22.79
N ASN A 395 6.48 -11.17 23.66
CA ASN A 395 6.14 -11.16 25.08
C ASN A 395 7.00 -10.18 25.91
N GLN A 396 8.02 -9.59 25.29
CA GLN A 396 8.86 -8.59 25.92
C GLN A 396 8.11 -7.25 25.96
N VAL A 397 7.89 -6.71 27.17
CA VAL A 397 7.13 -5.46 27.36
C VAL A 397 7.70 -4.31 26.54
N LEU A 398 9.04 -4.15 26.51
CA LEU A 398 9.70 -3.11 25.74
C LEU A 398 9.40 -3.23 24.23
N ALA A 399 9.48 -4.43 23.69
CA ALA A 399 9.19 -4.68 22.27
C ALA A 399 7.74 -4.40 21.93
N ALA A 400 6.82 -4.90 22.76
CA ALA A 400 5.39 -4.71 22.59
C ALA A 400 5.01 -3.23 22.64
N ASP A 401 5.58 -2.47 23.58
CA ASP A 401 5.34 -1.03 23.71
C ASP A 401 5.90 -0.25 22.51
N ILE A 402 7.13 -0.53 22.10
CA ILE A 402 7.74 0.14 20.92
C ILE A 402 6.92 -0.17 19.67
N TYR A 403 6.56 -1.43 19.44
CA TYR A 403 5.77 -1.82 18.28
C TYR A 403 4.41 -1.12 18.25
N LYS A 404 3.64 -1.17 19.34
CA LYS A 404 2.32 -0.52 19.44
C LYS A 404 2.40 0.99 19.25
N ARG A 405 3.37 1.65 19.92
CA ARG A 405 3.58 3.08 19.77
C ARG A 405 3.98 3.45 18.35
N TRP A 406 4.88 2.69 17.74
CA TRP A 406 5.36 2.99 16.40
C TRP A 406 4.26 2.78 15.35
N SER A 407 3.52 1.67 15.42
CA SER A 407 2.35 1.41 14.56
C SER A 407 1.32 2.54 14.66
N HIS A 408 1.00 2.96 15.89
CA HIS A 408 0.09 4.08 16.13
C HIS A 408 0.61 5.40 15.56
N GLN A 409 1.91 5.72 15.72
CA GLN A 409 2.50 6.95 15.19
C GLN A 409 2.61 6.96 13.66
N LEU A 410 2.73 5.80 13.04
CA LEU A 410 2.64 5.63 11.59
C LEU A 410 1.20 5.74 11.06
N GLY A 411 0.20 5.71 11.95
CA GLY A 411 -1.21 5.72 11.58
C GLY A 411 -1.70 4.40 11.00
N SER A 412 -0.98 3.30 11.21
CA SER A 412 -1.29 2.01 10.61
C SER A 412 -2.61 1.43 11.10
N ASP A 413 -2.98 1.68 12.37
CA ASP A 413 -4.23 1.18 12.95
C ASP A 413 -5.45 1.85 12.30
N ALA A 414 -5.42 3.18 12.16
CA ALA A 414 -6.49 3.93 11.47
C ALA A 414 -6.59 3.53 10.00
N LEU A 415 -5.45 3.43 9.30
CA LEU A 415 -5.40 3.02 7.90
C LEU A 415 -5.91 1.58 7.70
N TYR A 416 -5.65 0.68 8.67
CA TYR A 416 -6.20 -0.68 8.63
C TYR A 416 -7.73 -0.68 8.74
N ASP A 417 -8.28 0.13 9.65
CA ASP A 417 -9.73 0.24 9.81
C ASP A 417 -10.37 0.82 8.54
N ASP A 418 -9.77 1.84 7.93
CA ASP A 418 -10.23 2.43 6.67
C ASP A 418 -10.22 1.39 5.52
N VAL A 419 -9.10 0.67 5.34
CA VAL A 419 -8.99 -0.37 4.30
C VAL A 419 -9.97 -1.51 4.54
N ARG A 420 -10.21 -1.87 5.80
CA ARG A 420 -11.19 -2.91 6.16
C ARG A 420 -12.61 -2.46 5.82
N GLU A 421 -12.95 -1.20 6.06
CA GLU A 421 -14.25 -0.63 5.69
C GLU A 421 -14.42 -0.57 4.17
N GLU A 422 -13.41 -0.08 3.42
CA GLU A 422 -13.39 -0.11 1.95
C GLU A 422 -13.60 -1.54 1.41
N ALA A 423 -12.89 -2.52 1.96
CA ALA A 423 -13.02 -3.92 1.55
C ALA A 423 -14.42 -4.47 1.83
N ARG A 424 -15.02 -4.10 2.95
CA ARG A 424 -16.38 -4.50 3.32
C ARG A 424 -17.42 -3.89 2.39
N ASP A 425 -17.35 -2.58 2.14
CA ASP A 425 -18.29 -1.88 1.27
C ASP A 425 -18.27 -2.44 -0.15
N ILE A 426 -17.07 -2.69 -0.67
CA ILE A 426 -16.90 -3.30 -1.98
C ILE A 426 -17.46 -4.72 -2.02
N ASN A 427 -17.27 -5.52 -0.98
CA ASN A 427 -17.83 -6.87 -0.90
C ASN A 427 -19.36 -6.85 -0.82
N GLU A 428 -19.94 -5.95 -0.04
CA GLU A 428 -21.38 -5.73 0.01
C GLU A 428 -21.95 -5.33 -1.36
N TYR A 429 -21.27 -4.44 -2.07
CA TYR A 429 -21.64 -4.08 -3.46
C TYR A 429 -21.62 -5.30 -4.40
N LEU A 430 -20.57 -6.13 -4.33
CA LEU A 430 -20.47 -7.34 -5.16
C LEU A 430 -21.57 -8.35 -4.85
N ASP A 431 -21.93 -8.52 -3.58
CA ASP A 431 -22.98 -9.43 -3.16
C ASP A 431 -24.36 -8.93 -3.55
N ALA A 432 -24.61 -7.62 -3.44
CA ALA A 432 -25.83 -6.99 -3.96
C ALA A 432 -25.98 -7.18 -5.47
N ASP A 433 -24.89 -6.99 -6.25
CA ASP A 433 -24.91 -7.24 -7.70
C ASP A 433 -25.12 -8.72 -8.05
N ARG A 434 -24.55 -9.66 -7.30
CA ARG A 434 -24.80 -11.10 -7.45
C ARG A 434 -26.27 -11.44 -7.18
N THR A 435 -26.82 -10.93 -6.10
CA THR A 435 -28.23 -11.13 -5.71
C THR A 435 -29.17 -10.60 -6.78
N ARG A 436 -28.92 -9.37 -7.26
CA ARG A 436 -29.70 -8.78 -8.37
C ARG A 436 -29.67 -9.67 -9.62
N ARG A 437 -28.50 -10.13 -10.03
CA ARG A 437 -28.36 -11.04 -11.20
C ARG A 437 -29.04 -12.38 -10.99
N SER A 438 -28.98 -12.92 -9.77
CA SER A 438 -29.69 -14.17 -9.43
C SER A 438 -31.19 -13.97 -9.53
N THR A 439 -31.73 -12.85 -9.04
CA THR A 439 -33.14 -12.48 -9.16
C THR A 439 -33.56 -12.32 -10.62
N ASP A 440 -32.76 -11.60 -11.43
CA ASP A 440 -33.00 -11.45 -12.88
C ASP A 440 -33.04 -12.80 -13.60
N ASN A 441 -32.15 -13.72 -13.23
CA ASN A 441 -32.12 -15.07 -13.82
C ASN A 441 -33.33 -15.92 -13.38
N MET A 442 -33.74 -15.81 -12.10
CA MET A 442 -34.96 -16.45 -11.61
C MET A 442 -36.21 -15.94 -12.33
N GLN A 443 -36.34 -14.63 -12.49
CA GLN A 443 -37.46 -14.03 -13.23
C GLN A 443 -37.51 -14.54 -14.68
N ARG A 444 -36.36 -14.63 -15.35
CA ARG A 444 -36.28 -15.20 -16.71
C ARG A 444 -36.70 -16.67 -16.76
N LEU A 445 -36.20 -17.47 -15.79
CA LEU A 445 -36.57 -18.88 -15.70
C LEU A 445 -38.08 -19.04 -15.46
N THR A 446 -38.67 -18.22 -14.62
CA THR A 446 -40.10 -18.20 -14.35
C THR A 446 -40.91 -17.90 -15.63
N VAL A 447 -40.49 -16.89 -16.39
CA VAL A 447 -41.13 -16.52 -17.66
C VAL A 447 -41.03 -17.66 -18.68
N VAL A 448 -39.84 -18.24 -18.81
CA VAL A 448 -39.63 -19.37 -19.75
C VAL A 448 -40.45 -20.59 -19.33
N SER A 449 -40.50 -20.88 -18.03
CA SER A 449 -41.32 -21.99 -17.49
C SER A 449 -42.81 -21.79 -17.72
N ALA A 450 -43.31 -20.55 -17.48
CA ALA A 450 -44.72 -20.21 -17.74
C ALA A 450 -45.07 -20.38 -19.23
N CYS A 451 -44.20 -19.89 -20.15
CA CYS A 451 -44.41 -20.08 -21.58
C CYS A 451 -44.31 -21.54 -22.01
N GLY A 452 -43.38 -22.30 -21.44
CA GLY A 452 -43.27 -23.75 -21.66
C GLY A 452 -44.50 -24.51 -21.18
N MET A 453 -45.06 -24.14 -20.04
CA MET A 453 -46.29 -24.72 -19.51
C MET A 453 -47.49 -24.47 -20.44
N VAL A 454 -47.64 -23.26 -20.97
CA VAL A 454 -48.67 -22.94 -21.98
C VAL A 454 -48.49 -23.79 -23.24
N GLY A 455 -47.26 -23.95 -23.73
CA GLY A 455 -46.93 -24.82 -24.86
C GLY A 455 -47.28 -26.29 -24.59
N THR A 456 -46.95 -26.80 -23.41
CA THR A 456 -47.25 -28.19 -23.01
C THR A 456 -48.75 -28.43 -22.93
N VAL A 457 -49.51 -27.51 -22.36
CA VAL A 457 -50.97 -27.59 -22.30
C VAL A 457 -51.59 -27.54 -23.69
N ALA A 458 -51.11 -26.64 -24.57
CA ALA A 458 -51.59 -26.55 -25.97
C ALA A 458 -51.31 -27.83 -26.76
N THR A 459 -50.11 -28.41 -26.66
CA THR A 459 -49.76 -29.66 -27.33
C THR A 459 -50.48 -30.88 -26.73
N GLY A 460 -50.67 -30.88 -25.36
CA GLY A 460 -51.44 -31.91 -24.69
C GLY A 460 -52.93 -31.90 -25.09
N PHE A 461 -53.50 -30.71 -25.23
CA PHE A 461 -54.89 -30.57 -25.72
C PHE A 461 -55.05 -31.07 -27.17
N LEU A 462 -54.11 -30.75 -28.05
CA LEU A 462 -54.05 -31.26 -29.43
C LEU A 462 -53.87 -32.78 -29.48
N GLY A 463 -53.15 -33.35 -28.50
CA GLY A 463 -52.92 -34.81 -28.36
C GLY A 463 -54.12 -35.61 -27.88
N MET A 464 -55.14 -34.97 -27.30
CA MET A 464 -56.32 -35.61 -26.73
C MET A 464 -57.37 -36.06 -27.75
N ASN A 465 -56.97 -36.35 -28.99
CA ASN A 465 -57.89 -36.90 -30.04
C ASN A 465 -59.15 -36.07 -30.35
N LEU A 466 -59.18 -34.80 -30.01
CA LEU A 466 -60.32 -33.92 -30.28
C LEU A 466 -60.53 -33.72 -31.81
N PHE A 467 -59.49 -34.01 -32.63
CA PHE A 467 -59.52 -34.00 -34.08
C PHE A 467 -59.20 -35.37 -34.62
N SER A 468 -59.90 -36.41 -34.19
CA SER A 468 -59.78 -37.76 -34.73
C SER A 468 -60.43 -37.84 -36.11
N HIS A 469 -59.71 -37.47 -37.12
CA HIS A 469 -60.05 -37.83 -38.50
C HIS A 469 -59.45 -39.22 -38.76
N SER A 470 -60.26 -40.25 -38.64
CA SER A 470 -59.86 -41.66 -38.88
C SER A 470 -59.43 -41.98 -40.29
N GLU A 471 -59.59 -41.04 -41.22
CA GLU A 471 -59.29 -41.23 -42.67
C GLU A 471 -57.97 -40.58 -43.13
N LEU A 472 -57.25 -39.84 -42.26
CA LEU A 472 -56.00 -39.16 -42.62
C LEU A 472 -54.84 -40.16 -42.69
N GLY A 473 -54.10 -40.15 -43.81
CA GLY A 473 -52.89 -40.93 -44.00
C GLY A 473 -51.75 -40.52 -43.02
N GLY A 474 -50.81 -41.44 -42.79
CA GLY A 474 -49.71 -41.20 -41.84
C GLY A 474 -48.89 -39.90 -42.11
N ALA A 475 -48.76 -39.52 -43.39
CA ALA A 475 -48.07 -38.29 -43.81
C ALA A 475 -48.83 -36.99 -43.39
N GLU A 476 -50.15 -37.03 -43.47
CA GLU A 476 -50.98 -35.88 -43.08
C GLU A 476 -51.03 -35.67 -41.58
N ARG A 477 -51.00 -36.75 -40.80
CA ARG A 477 -50.87 -36.69 -39.34
C ARG A 477 -49.51 -36.07 -38.90
N LEU A 478 -48.47 -36.47 -39.62
CA LEU A 478 -47.12 -35.90 -39.39
C LEU A 478 -47.07 -34.42 -39.77
N ALA A 479 -47.75 -33.99 -40.81
CA ALA A 479 -47.84 -32.59 -41.22
C ALA A 479 -48.58 -31.74 -40.20
N ILE A 480 -49.70 -32.23 -39.62
CA ILE A 480 -50.45 -31.53 -38.55
C ILE A 480 -49.59 -31.46 -37.27
N PHE A 481 -48.87 -32.53 -36.91
CA PHE A 481 -47.94 -32.47 -35.78
C PHE A 481 -46.89 -31.40 -35.97
N PHE A 482 -46.21 -31.33 -37.12
CA PHE A 482 -45.22 -30.30 -37.37
C PHE A 482 -45.82 -28.88 -37.48
N LEU A 483 -47.05 -28.74 -37.98
CA LEU A 483 -47.77 -27.49 -38.03
C LEU A 483 -47.98 -26.87 -36.64
N VAL A 484 -48.14 -27.67 -35.59
CA VAL A 484 -48.27 -27.20 -34.20
C VAL A 484 -46.91 -27.13 -33.50
N PHE A 485 -46.06 -28.13 -33.73
CA PHE A 485 -44.77 -28.28 -33.03
C PHE A 485 -43.79 -27.17 -33.43
N ILE A 486 -43.66 -26.84 -34.70
CA ILE A 486 -42.73 -25.80 -35.19
C ILE A 486 -43.10 -24.42 -34.67
N PRO A 487 -44.35 -23.92 -34.73
CA PRO A 487 -44.74 -22.66 -34.10
C PRO A 487 -44.51 -22.64 -32.59
N THR A 488 -44.71 -23.76 -31.91
CA THR A 488 -44.47 -23.84 -30.45
C THR A 488 -42.98 -23.69 -30.14
N ILE A 489 -42.09 -24.36 -30.91
CA ILE A 489 -40.64 -24.18 -30.78
C ILE A 489 -40.24 -22.74 -31.09
N VAL A 490 -40.73 -22.19 -32.19
CA VAL A 490 -40.43 -20.79 -32.59
C VAL A 490 -40.92 -19.83 -31.52
N LEU A 491 -42.12 -20.02 -30.96
CA LEU A 491 -42.66 -19.21 -29.90
C LEU A 491 -41.81 -19.34 -28.61
N THR A 492 -41.39 -20.56 -28.25
CA THR A 492 -40.52 -20.79 -27.07
C THR A 492 -39.16 -20.16 -27.26
N MET A 493 -38.51 -20.30 -28.43
CA MET A 493 -37.27 -19.62 -28.75
C MET A 493 -37.42 -18.08 -28.77
N TYR A 494 -38.51 -17.58 -29.30
CA TYR A 494 -38.82 -16.17 -29.31
C TYR A 494 -39.03 -15.63 -27.89
N THR A 495 -39.78 -16.34 -27.03
CA THR A 495 -39.96 -15.96 -25.62
C THR A 495 -38.65 -16.04 -24.84
N LEU A 496 -37.76 -17.00 -25.13
CA LEU A 496 -36.44 -17.07 -24.55
C LEU A 496 -35.59 -15.83 -24.93
N SER A 497 -35.62 -15.41 -26.17
CA SER A 497 -34.86 -14.21 -26.63
C SER A 497 -35.46 -12.90 -26.12
N ILE A 498 -36.77 -12.85 -25.86
CA ILE A 498 -37.50 -11.73 -25.29
C ILE A 498 -37.58 -11.77 -23.77
N SER A 499 -37.16 -12.86 -23.14
CA SER A 499 -37.30 -13.08 -21.69
C SER A 499 -36.84 -11.89 -20.83
N ARG A 500 -35.77 -11.19 -21.22
CA ARG A 500 -35.32 -9.95 -20.56
C ARG A 500 -36.36 -8.84 -20.61
N ARG A 501 -36.98 -8.64 -21.76
CA ARG A 501 -37.99 -7.56 -21.96
C ARG A 501 -39.28 -7.91 -21.25
N LEU A 502 -39.63 -9.19 -21.25
CA LEU A 502 -40.81 -9.72 -20.56
C LEU A 502 -40.65 -9.61 -19.02
N ALA A 503 -39.45 -9.91 -18.49
CA ALA A 503 -39.14 -9.73 -17.07
C ALA A 503 -39.26 -8.25 -16.65
N THR A 504 -38.70 -7.32 -17.44
CA THR A 504 -38.83 -5.88 -17.18
C THR A 504 -40.28 -5.41 -17.24
N PHE A 505 -41.10 -5.96 -18.14
CA PHE A 505 -42.53 -5.65 -18.22
C PHE A 505 -43.29 -6.21 -17.00
N MET A 506 -43.00 -7.42 -16.56
CA MET A 506 -43.60 -8.00 -15.35
C MET A 506 -43.28 -7.18 -14.11
N GLU A 507 -42.03 -6.68 -14.00
CA GLU A 507 -41.61 -5.75 -12.95
C GLU A 507 -42.37 -4.41 -13.02
N ALA A 508 -42.53 -3.85 -14.23
CA ALA A 508 -43.34 -2.65 -14.46
C ALA A 508 -44.82 -2.87 -14.13
N LEU A 509 -45.35 -4.06 -14.40
CA LEU A 509 -46.73 -4.42 -14.06
C LEU A 509 -46.96 -4.58 -12.56
N ALA A 510 -45.99 -5.17 -11.85
CA ALA A 510 -45.99 -5.33 -10.41
C ALA A 510 -45.72 -4.03 -9.64
N SER A 511 -45.17 -3.01 -10.32
CA SER A 511 -44.90 -1.70 -9.70
C SER A 511 -46.20 -0.90 -9.51
N GLU A 512 -46.53 -0.61 -8.26
CA GLU A 512 -47.69 0.25 -7.89
C GLU A 512 -47.50 1.74 -8.27
N ARG A 513 -46.26 2.13 -8.63
CA ARG A 513 -45.90 3.55 -8.89
C ARG A 513 -46.08 3.98 -10.36
N LEU A 514 -46.33 3.06 -11.28
CA LEU A 514 -46.46 3.33 -12.71
C LEU A 514 -47.92 3.47 -13.12
N THR A 515 -48.20 4.49 -13.93
CA THR A 515 -49.52 4.73 -14.50
C THR A 515 -49.87 3.72 -15.60
N TRP A 516 -51.18 3.52 -15.88
CA TRP A 516 -51.65 2.62 -16.94
C TRP A 516 -51.06 2.92 -18.33
N GLY A 517 -50.79 4.19 -18.64
CA GLY A 517 -50.15 4.60 -19.89
C GLY A 517 -48.70 4.14 -20.00
N GLU A 518 -47.94 4.24 -18.92
CA GLU A 518 -46.55 3.76 -18.83
C GLU A 518 -46.45 2.23 -18.89
N LYS A 519 -47.43 1.52 -18.33
CA LYS A 519 -47.58 0.06 -18.45
C LYS A 519 -47.86 -0.37 -19.90
N GLN A 520 -48.67 0.38 -20.64
CA GLN A 520 -48.92 0.13 -22.07
C GLN A 520 -47.69 0.42 -22.94
N ASP A 521 -46.92 1.43 -22.61
CA ASP A 521 -45.67 1.72 -23.34
C ASP A 521 -44.59 0.65 -23.06
N ALA A 522 -44.50 0.14 -21.84
CA ALA A 522 -43.64 -0.98 -21.50
C ALA A 522 -44.06 -2.25 -22.29
N PHE A 523 -45.36 -2.52 -22.46
CA PHE A 523 -45.87 -3.62 -23.29
C PHE A 523 -45.50 -3.47 -24.77
N ARG A 524 -45.65 -2.26 -25.33
CA ARG A 524 -45.24 -1.96 -26.69
C ARG A 524 -43.74 -2.16 -26.92
N GLN A 525 -42.90 -1.88 -25.96
CA GLN A 525 -41.45 -2.06 -26.04
C GLN A 525 -41.03 -3.53 -26.10
N ILE A 526 -41.87 -4.51 -25.67
CA ILE A 526 -41.60 -5.93 -25.84
C ILE A 526 -41.58 -6.30 -27.32
N TRP A 527 -42.58 -5.82 -28.06
CA TRP A 527 -42.84 -6.24 -29.46
C TRP A 527 -42.16 -5.35 -30.51
N PHE A 528 -42.03 -4.07 -30.21
CA PHE A 528 -41.46 -3.08 -31.14
C PHE A 528 -40.16 -2.51 -30.55
N SER A 529 -39.05 -2.92 -31.13
CA SER A 529 -37.72 -2.41 -30.76
C SER A 529 -37.54 -0.96 -31.19
N ALA A 530 -38.11 -0.01 -30.47
CA ALA A 530 -37.89 1.41 -30.68
C ALA A 530 -36.94 1.99 -29.65
N LYS A 531 -35.73 2.30 -30.09
CA LYS A 531 -34.68 3.19 -29.51
C LYS A 531 -34.56 3.30 -27.99
N LYS A 532 -33.44 2.78 -27.48
CA LYS A 532 -32.82 2.97 -26.16
C LYS A 532 -32.66 4.45 -25.76
N ALA A 533 -33.66 5.22 -25.43
CA ALA A 533 -33.39 6.61 -25.11
C ALA A 533 -34.22 7.29 -24.03
N LYS A 534 -35.20 6.65 -23.41
CA LYS A 534 -36.06 7.40 -22.49
C LYS A 534 -36.02 7.01 -21.02
N ILE A 535 -35.72 5.76 -20.68
CA ILE A 535 -35.70 5.33 -19.25
C ILE A 535 -34.42 5.78 -18.54
N ALA A 536 -33.27 5.77 -19.22
CA ALA A 536 -32.02 6.32 -18.70
C ALA A 536 -32.07 7.85 -18.44
N ARG A 537 -33.03 8.54 -19.02
CA ARG A 537 -33.20 10.01 -18.88
C ARG A 537 -34.01 10.41 -17.65
N ILE A 538 -34.84 9.51 -17.11
CA ILE A 538 -35.63 9.76 -15.90
C ILE A 538 -34.77 9.54 -14.66
N GLU A 539 -33.95 8.49 -14.61
CA GLU A 539 -33.00 8.27 -13.51
C GLU A 539 -31.89 9.32 -13.46
N SER A 540 -31.37 9.76 -14.60
CA SER A 540 -30.38 10.84 -14.66
C SER A 540 -30.96 12.22 -14.32
N GLY A 541 -32.25 12.46 -14.54
CA GLY A 541 -32.94 13.71 -14.18
C GLY A 541 -33.19 13.85 -12.68
N GLU A 542 -33.40 12.75 -11.97
CA GLU A 542 -33.63 12.76 -10.51
C GLU A 542 -32.32 12.91 -9.73
N VAL A 543 -31.22 12.33 -10.24
CA VAL A 543 -29.87 12.49 -9.67
C VAL A 543 -29.35 13.91 -9.90
N ALA A 544 -29.70 14.54 -11.03
CA ALA A 544 -29.32 15.93 -11.32
C ALA A 544 -30.07 16.94 -10.44
N ARG A 545 -31.33 16.67 -10.06
CA ARG A 545 -32.09 17.53 -9.13
C ARG A 545 -31.63 17.47 -7.67
N ARG A 546 -30.96 16.41 -7.26
CA ARG A 546 -30.36 16.30 -5.91
C ARG A 546 -28.99 16.96 -5.77
N ARG A 547 -28.39 17.42 -6.86
CA ARG A 547 -27.10 18.12 -6.89
C ARG A 547 -27.19 19.60 -7.21
N ALA A 548 -28.35 20.24 -7.07
CA ALA A 548 -28.43 21.70 -7.12
C ALA A 548 -27.74 22.27 -5.87
N PRO A 549 -26.80 23.21 -6.00
CA PRO A 549 -26.15 23.84 -4.87
C PRO A 549 -27.20 24.61 -4.06
N LEU A 550 -27.08 24.51 -2.73
CA LEU A 550 -27.83 25.34 -1.80
C LEU A 550 -27.54 26.80 -2.07
N PRO A 551 -28.54 27.72 -2.00
CA PRO A 551 -28.32 29.14 -2.19
C PRO A 551 -27.36 29.66 -1.13
N GLU A 552 -26.33 30.40 -1.57
CA GLU A 552 -25.41 31.13 -0.73
C GLU A 552 -26.18 32.05 0.23
N THR A 553 -26.04 31.81 1.51
CA THR A 553 -26.48 32.74 2.54
C THR A 553 -25.54 33.94 2.51
N THR A 554 -26.05 35.08 2.03
CA THR A 554 -25.43 36.38 2.17
C THR A 554 -25.26 36.73 3.65
N GLU A 555 -24.00 36.76 4.11
CA GLU A 555 -23.64 37.37 5.37
C GLU A 555 -23.92 38.89 5.35
N PRO A 556 -24.50 39.47 6.38
CA PRO A 556 -24.59 40.90 6.50
C PRO A 556 -23.25 41.50 6.89
N ALA A 557 -22.82 42.49 6.14
CA ALA A 557 -21.65 43.31 6.41
C ALA A 557 -21.78 43.98 7.79
N HIS A 558 -20.87 43.67 8.71
CA HIS A 558 -20.63 44.46 9.91
C HIS A 558 -19.70 45.62 9.54
N SER A 559 -20.27 46.82 9.66
CA SER A 559 -19.58 48.11 9.62
C SER A 559 -18.57 48.21 10.80
N ALA A 560 -17.47 48.81 10.45
CA ALA A 560 -16.42 49.27 11.38
C ALA A 560 -16.97 50.29 12.40
N ASP A 561 -16.51 50.15 13.64
CA ASP A 561 -16.02 51.20 14.50
C ASP A 561 -14.93 50.62 15.42
#